data_c9ac84cd70039259f1a96ead668873fd
#
_entry.id   c9ac84cd70039259f1a96ead668873fd
#
_cell.length_a   1.000
_cell.length_b   1.000
_cell.length_c   1.000
_cell.angle_alpha   90.00
_cell.angle_beta   90.00
_cell.angle_gamma   90.00
#
_symmetry.space_group_name_H-M   'P 1'
#
loop_
_entity.id
_entity.type
_entity.pdbx_description
1 polymer ?
#
loop_
_entity_poly.entity_id
_entity_poly.type
_entity_poly.pdbx_seq_one_letter_code
_entity_poly.pdbx_strand_id
1 'polypeptide(L)'
;MNKVINFLIKYKSFYKEYFINDRLKKCKYGYTCDIDQIYCHLNLININISVYYKFYELSKKYFNLTNLRLLELSCGYIPILSALYIENNINITAVNNKILFSNYKGVKTIEFDLNNPFNMEKYDLILGIRPCTPTEKIIDECYKYKKNFIFYLCPCIHNSINNINFSSYNEWVKYLKNKLKNFENYTIIFTSSIDFPDNCPIVIGKYNLK
;
A
#
# COMPACT_ATOMS: atom_id res chain seq x y z
N MET A 1 -13.09 -14.16 9.45
CA MET A 1 -12.41 -13.34 10.50
C MET A 1 -11.37 -14.12 11.28
N ASN A 2 -11.70 -15.27 11.89
CA ASN A 2 -10.76 -16.01 12.77
C ASN A 2 -9.50 -16.59 12.10
N LYS A 3 -9.56 -16.98 10.82
CA LYS A 3 -8.42 -17.63 10.13
C LYS A 3 -7.24 -16.70 9.85
N VAL A 4 -7.50 -15.45 9.40
CA VAL A 4 -6.45 -14.45 9.18
C VAL A 4 -5.84 -14.03 10.52
N ILE A 5 -6.68 -13.82 11.54
CA ILE A 5 -6.23 -13.47 12.89
C ILE A 5 -5.32 -14.55 13.45
N ASN A 6 -5.72 -15.82 13.36
CA ASN A 6 -4.92 -16.95 13.85
C ASN A 6 -3.60 -17.09 13.07
N PHE A 7 -3.62 -16.88 11.75
CA PHE A 7 -2.43 -16.86 10.92
C PHE A 7 -1.46 -15.77 11.39
N LEU A 8 -1.95 -14.55 11.58
CA LEU A 8 -1.14 -13.40 12.01
C LEU A 8 -0.56 -13.58 13.40
N ILE A 9 -1.35 -14.12 14.36
CA ILE A 9 -0.87 -14.41 15.71
C ILE A 9 0.26 -15.45 15.66
N LYS A 10 0.09 -16.52 14.88
CA LYS A 10 1.07 -17.59 14.75
C LYS A 10 2.41 -17.10 14.18
N TYR A 11 2.39 -16.18 13.24
CA TYR A 11 3.61 -15.70 12.52
C TYR A 11 4.14 -14.35 13.02
N LYS A 12 3.47 -13.72 13.98
CA LYS A 12 3.83 -12.40 14.50
C LYS A 12 5.27 -12.31 15.01
N SER A 13 5.70 -13.25 15.84
CA SER A 13 7.05 -13.25 16.41
C SER A 13 8.12 -13.48 15.36
N PHE A 14 7.89 -14.45 14.47
CA PHE A 14 8.78 -14.75 13.34
C PHE A 14 8.93 -13.57 12.39
N TYR A 15 7.82 -12.92 12.03
CA TYR A 15 7.83 -11.75 11.16
C TYR A 15 8.56 -10.57 11.79
N LYS A 16 8.34 -10.33 13.08
CA LYS A 16 9.02 -9.28 13.85
C LYS A 16 10.53 -9.46 13.83
N GLU A 17 11.01 -10.65 14.17
CA GLU A 17 12.43 -10.96 14.23
C GLU A 17 13.09 -10.87 12.85
N TYR A 18 12.48 -11.46 11.83
CA TYR A 18 12.96 -11.43 10.46
C TYR A 18 13.00 -10.02 9.89
N PHE A 19 11.96 -9.22 10.10
CA PHE A 19 11.86 -7.86 9.61
C PHE A 19 12.96 -6.97 10.22
N ILE A 20 13.16 -7.04 11.54
CA ILE A 20 14.20 -6.29 12.21
C ILE A 20 15.58 -6.68 11.67
N ASN A 21 15.87 -7.97 11.58
CA ASN A 21 17.16 -8.46 11.11
C ASN A 21 17.43 -8.11 9.65
N ASP A 22 16.44 -8.22 8.77
CA ASP A 22 16.58 -7.92 7.33
C ASP A 22 16.76 -6.41 7.10
N ARG A 23 16.02 -5.55 7.81
CA ARG A 23 16.11 -4.09 7.69
C ARG A 23 17.41 -3.53 8.26
N LEU A 24 17.85 -4.00 9.41
CA LEU A 24 19.14 -3.61 9.99
C LEU A 24 20.31 -3.96 9.07
N LYS A 25 20.21 -5.07 8.32
CA LYS A 25 21.25 -5.49 7.37
C LYS A 25 21.22 -4.73 6.04
N LYS A 26 20.08 -4.18 5.63
CA LYS A 26 19.84 -3.66 4.27
C LYS A 26 19.64 -2.16 4.16
N CYS A 27 19.89 -1.38 5.20
CA CYS A 27 19.88 0.07 5.10
C CYS A 27 21.04 0.60 4.23
N LYS A 28 21.13 0.09 2.98
CA LYS A 28 22.14 0.51 1.99
C LYS A 28 21.82 1.85 1.31
N TYR A 29 20.64 2.42 1.54
CA TYR A 29 20.18 3.62 0.82
C TYR A 29 20.32 4.92 1.62
N GLY A 30 21.18 4.95 2.65
CA GLY A 30 21.46 6.19 3.38
C GLY A 30 20.28 6.75 4.20
N TYR A 31 19.12 6.14 4.14
CA TYR A 31 18.05 6.41 5.08
C TYR A 31 18.43 5.69 6.36
N THR A 32 18.70 6.44 7.38
CA THR A 32 18.56 5.96 8.75
C THR A 32 17.10 5.49 8.83
N CYS A 33 16.89 4.18 8.62
CA CYS A 33 15.63 3.56 9.02
C CYS A 33 15.60 3.73 10.53
N ASP A 34 15.03 4.85 10.93
CA ASP A 34 14.82 5.15 12.32
C ASP A 34 14.08 3.95 12.94
N ILE A 35 14.49 3.59 14.14
CA ILE A 35 13.78 2.61 14.96
C ILE A 35 12.26 2.88 14.86
N ASP A 36 11.85 4.13 14.75
CA ASP A 36 10.47 4.57 14.55
C ASP A 36 9.83 4.08 13.22
N GLN A 37 10.57 3.98 12.13
CA GLN A 37 10.05 3.38 10.89
C GLN A 37 9.86 1.86 11.03
N ILE A 38 10.75 1.20 11.74
CA ILE A 38 10.60 -0.22 12.08
C ILE A 38 9.37 -0.39 12.98
N TYR A 39 9.19 0.46 13.97
CA TYR A 39 8.00 0.48 14.82
C TYR A 39 6.73 0.79 14.05
N CYS A 40 6.77 1.69 13.08
CA CYS A 40 5.64 1.98 12.22
C CYS A 40 5.17 0.73 11.45
N HIS A 41 6.10 -0.01 10.85
CA HIS A 41 5.76 -1.28 10.18
C HIS A 41 5.39 -2.39 11.16
N LEU A 42 6.06 -2.48 12.31
CA LEU A 42 5.72 -3.43 13.37
C LEU A 42 4.38 -3.08 14.03
N ASN A 43 4.07 -1.80 14.18
CA ASN A 43 2.80 -1.35 14.70
C ASN A 43 1.63 -1.67 13.76
N LEU A 44 1.82 -1.65 12.45
CA LEU A 44 0.81 -2.16 11.52
C LEU A 44 0.49 -3.63 11.78
N ILE A 45 1.47 -4.43 12.14
CA ILE A 45 1.29 -5.84 12.48
C ILE A 45 0.82 -6.01 13.93
N ASN A 46 1.29 -5.15 14.84
CA ASN A 46 1.00 -5.23 16.27
C ASN A 46 -0.33 -4.59 16.66
N ILE A 47 -0.69 -3.49 16.02
CA ILE A 47 -1.75 -2.63 16.56
C ILE A 47 -3.07 -2.88 15.88
N ASN A 48 -3.12 -3.25 14.59
CA ASN A 48 -4.46 -3.25 14.03
C ASN A 48 -4.60 -4.04 12.72
N ILE A 49 -4.93 -5.29 12.85
CA ILE A 49 -5.77 -5.98 11.86
C ILE A 49 -6.97 -5.07 11.49
N SER A 50 -7.45 -4.23 12.41
CA SER A 50 -8.47 -3.23 12.15
C SER A 50 -8.13 -2.27 11.00
N VAL A 51 -6.87 -1.90 10.78
CA VAL A 51 -6.46 -1.04 9.65
C VAL A 51 -6.77 -1.70 8.31
N TYR A 52 -6.46 -2.98 8.18
CA TYR A 52 -6.74 -3.73 6.95
C TYR A 52 -8.24 -3.89 6.71
N TYR A 53 -9.02 -4.15 7.76
CA TYR A 53 -10.48 -4.20 7.67
C TYR A 53 -11.08 -2.85 7.31
N LYS A 54 -10.63 -1.78 7.95
CA LYS A 54 -11.10 -0.43 7.65
C LYS A 54 -10.77 -0.03 6.21
N PHE A 55 -9.57 -0.37 5.74
CA PHE A 55 -9.18 -0.13 4.35
C PHE A 55 -10.01 -0.96 3.37
N TYR A 56 -10.29 -2.22 3.70
CA TYR A 56 -11.18 -3.08 2.92
C TYR A 56 -12.60 -2.48 2.84
N GLU A 57 -13.21 -2.10 3.98
CA GLU A 57 -14.54 -1.48 4.01
C GLU A 57 -14.55 -0.14 3.25
N LEU A 58 -13.49 0.64 3.38
CA LEU A 58 -13.34 1.88 2.63
C LEU A 58 -13.28 1.61 1.12
N SER A 59 -12.53 0.61 0.70
CA SER A 59 -12.45 0.25 -0.72
C SER A 59 -13.81 -0.15 -1.29
N LYS A 60 -14.63 -0.90 -0.52
CA LYS A 60 -16.02 -1.24 -0.88
C LYS A 60 -16.92 -0.02 -0.98
N LYS A 61 -16.72 0.97 -0.12
CA LYS A 61 -17.49 2.23 -0.16
C LYS A 61 -17.28 3.00 -1.46
N TYR A 62 -16.06 2.96 -2.00
CA TYR A 62 -15.71 3.74 -3.19
C TYR A 62 -15.77 2.96 -4.50
N PHE A 63 -15.66 1.63 -4.44
CA PHE A 63 -15.63 0.76 -5.62
C PHE A 63 -16.53 -0.46 -5.43
N ASN A 64 -17.25 -0.83 -6.50
CA ASN A 64 -17.87 -2.15 -6.55
C ASN A 64 -16.77 -3.17 -6.87
N LEU A 65 -16.34 -3.93 -5.88
CA LEU A 65 -15.21 -4.85 -5.99
C LEU A 65 -15.56 -6.17 -6.72
N THR A 66 -16.82 -6.41 -6.98
CA THR A 66 -17.29 -7.63 -7.67
C THR A 66 -16.75 -7.64 -9.11
N ASN A 67 -16.12 -8.73 -9.49
CA ASN A 67 -15.53 -8.93 -10.83
C ASN A 67 -14.33 -8.03 -11.18
N LEU A 68 -13.83 -7.21 -10.26
CA LEU A 68 -12.60 -6.47 -10.49
C LEU A 68 -11.37 -7.34 -10.27
N ARG A 69 -10.34 -7.11 -11.07
CA ARG A 69 -9.00 -7.67 -10.88
C ARG A 69 -8.18 -6.67 -10.10
N LEU A 70 -7.94 -6.99 -8.83
CA LEU A 70 -7.24 -6.11 -7.92
C LEU A 70 -5.74 -6.38 -7.92
N LEU A 71 -4.96 -5.33 -7.69
CA LEU A 71 -3.52 -5.39 -7.52
C LEU A 71 -3.14 -4.67 -6.22
N GLU A 72 -2.58 -5.40 -5.24
CA GLU A 72 -1.97 -4.80 -4.07
C GLU A 72 -0.48 -4.57 -4.33
N LEU A 73 -0.05 -3.30 -4.31
CA LEU A 73 1.35 -2.92 -4.44
C LEU A 73 1.96 -2.60 -3.07
N SER A 74 3.18 -3.03 -2.86
CA SER A 74 3.89 -2.93 -1.58
C SER A 74 3.18 -3.69 -0.46
N CYS A 75 2.73 -4.91 -0.74
CA CYS A 75 2.00 -5.76 0.22
C CYS A 75 2.82 -6.15 1.47
N GLY A 76 4.09 -5.79 1.52
CA GLY A 76 5.01 -6.20 2.56
C GLY A 76 5.46 -7.66 2.43
N TYR A 77 6.08 -8.19 3.47
CA TYR A 77 6.56 -9.57 3.49
C TYR A 77 5.42 -10.60 3.62
N ILE A 78 4.31 -10.17 4.19
CA ILE A 78 3.08 -10.97 4.34
C ILE A 78 1.93 -10.20 3.67
N PRO A 79 1.28 -10.73 2.63
CA PRO A 79 0.20 -10.05 1.92
C PRO A 79 -1.13 -10.13 2.72
N ILE A 80 -1.18 -9.42 3.85
CA ILE A 80 -2.30 -9.46 4.81
C ILE A 80 -3.58 -8.93 4.17
N LEU A 81 -3.50 -7.80 3.48
CA LEU A 81 -4.65 -7.21 2.83
C LEU A 81 -5.18 -8.13 1.73
N SER A 82 -4.30 -8.66 0.89
CA SER A 82 -4.68 -9.63 -0.14
C SER A 82 -5.37 -10.87 0.45
N ALA A 83 -4.85 -11.37 1.57
CA ALA A 83 -5.48 -12.50 2.27
C ALA A 83 -6.91 -12.19 2.70
N LEU A 84 -7.15 -10.97 3.21
CA LEU A 84 -8.49 -10.52 3.59
C LEU A 84 -9.45 -10.45 2.38
N TYR A 85 -8.97 -9.96 1.22
CA TYR A 85 -9.78 -9.92 0.00
C TYR A 85 -10.14 -11.32 -0.49
N ILE A 86 -9.18 -12.25 -0.52
CA ILE A 86 -9.41 -13.64 -0.92
C ILE A 86 -10.43 -14.34 0.00
N GLU A 87 -10.36 -14.10 1.31
CA GLU A 87 -11.37 -14.65 2.26
C GLU A 87 -12.79 -14.14 1.99
N ASN A 88 -12.91 -12.99 1.33
CA ASN A 88 -14.19 -12.42 0.90
C ASN A 88 -14.49 -12.69 -0.59
N ASN A 89 -13.86 -13.69 -1.20
CA ASN A 89 -14.04 -14.11 -2.60
C ASN A 89 -13.71 -13.02 -3.63
N ILE A 90 -12.77 -12.13 -3.32
CA ILE A 90 -12.32 -11.08 -4.24
C ILE A 90 -10.95 -11.45 -4.80
N ASN A 91 -10.82 -11.44 -6.12
CA ASN A 91 -9.59 -11.80 -6.81
C ASN A 91 -8.56 -10.67 -6.73
N ILE A 92 -7.39 -10.97 -6.16
CA ILE A 92 -6.31 -10.00 -5.97
C ILE A 92 -4.94 -10.63 -6.22
N THR A 93 -4.02 -9.83 -6.74
CA THR A 93 -2.59 -10.18 -6.85
C THR A 93 -1.80 -9.26 -5.92
N ALA A 94 -0.91 -9.81 -5.11
CA ALA A 94 -0.03 -9.07 -4.22
C ALA A 94 1.38 -8.95 -4.81
N VAL A 95 1.96 -7.75 -4.73
CA VAL A 95 3.30 -7.46 -5.26
C VAL A 95 4.16 -6.79 -4.20
N ASN A 96 5.37 -7.28 -4.03
CA ASN A 96 6.41 -6.64 -3.21
C ASN A 96 7.79 -7.07 -3.70
N ASN A 97 8.83 -6.34 -3.33
CA ASN A 97 10.22 -6.69 -3.65
C ASN A 97 10.67 -8.01 -3.01
N LYS A 98 10.04 -8.41 -1.91
CA LYS A 98 10.27 -9.69 -1.22
C LYS A 98 9.00 -10.11 -0.49
N ILE A 99 8.57 -11.36 -0.69
CA ILE A 99 7.40 -11.95 -0.06
C ILE A 99 7.82 -13.24 0.63
N LEU A 100 7.63 -13.31 1.95
CA LEU A 100 8.02 -14.49 2.74
C LEU A 100 6.94 -15.57 2.79
N PHE A 101 5.69 -15.17 2.65
CA PHE A 101 4.54 -16.06 2.74
C PHE A 101 3.72 -15.99 1.45
N SER A 102 4.33 -16.49 0.36
CA SER A 102 3.69 -16.57 -0.96
C SER A 102 2.59 -17.65 -1.04
N ASN A 103 2.56 -18.56 -0.07
CA ASN A 103 1.68 -19.76 -0.11
C ASN A 103 0.39 -19.58 0.69
N TYR A 104 -0.04 -18.34 1.00
CA TYR A 104 -1.36 -18.18 1.58
C TYR A 104 -2.41 -18.66 0.58
N LYS A 105 -3.33 -19.50 1.04
CA LYS A 105 -4.30 -20.19 0.18
C LYS A 105 -5.09 -19.20 -0.69
N GLY A 106 -4.88 -19.28 -1.99
CA GLY A 106 -5.56 -18.47 -2.98
C GLY A 106 -4.92 -17.11 -3.31
N VAL A 107 -3.95 -16.63 -2.51
CA VAL A 107 -3.25 -15.37 -2.82
C VAL A 107 -2.22 -15.61 -3.92
N LYS A 108 -2.38 -14.91 -5.04
CA LYS A 108 -1.36 -14.83 -6.08
C LYS A 108 -0.34 -13.76 -5.70
N THR A 109 0.94 -14.13 -5.63
CA THR A 109 2.03 -13.22 -5.28
C THR A 109 3.02 -13.08 -6.42
N ILE A 110 3.62 -11.88 -6.53
CA ILE A 110 4.69 -11.56 -7.48
C ILE A 110 5.78 -10.81 -6.72
N GLU A 111 7.01 -11.34 -6.74
CA GLU A 111 8.18 -10.59 -6.28
C GLU A 111 8.65 -9.67 -7.39
N PHE A 112 8.66 -8.37 -7.12
CA PHE A 112 9.04 -7.35 -8.09
C PHE A 112 9.52 -6.08 -7.38
N ASP A 113 10.59 -5.48 -7.88
CA ASP A 113 11.06 -4.18 -7.40
C ASP A 113 10.25 -3.05 -8.04
N LEU A 114 9.38 -2.44 -7.24
CA LEU A 114 8.50 -1.35 -7.66
C LEU A 114 9.23 -0.03 -7.99
N ASN A 115 10.55 0.03 -7.85
CA ASN A 115 11.36 1.09 -8.45
C ASN A 115 11.45 0.94 -9.98
N ASN A 116 11.09 -0.21 -10.52
CA ASN A 116 10.95 -0.44 -11.95
C ASN A 116 9.49 -0.28 -12.40
N PRO A 117 9.21 0.06 -13.67
CA PRO A 117 7.85 0.13 -14.19
C PRO A 117 7.16 -1.22 -14.11
N PHE A 118 5.95 -1.24 -13.55
CA PHE A 118 5.14 -2.45 -13.43
C PHE A 118 3.94 -2.38 -14.40
N ASN A 119 3.75 -3.41 -15.20
CA ASN A 119 2.60 -3.46 -16.11
C ASN A 119 1.29 -3.69 -15.35
N MET A 120 0.45 -2.65 -15.30
CA MET A 120 -0.84 -2.66 -14.61
C MET A 120 -2.03 -2.92 -15.55
N GLU A 121 -1.79 -3.15 -16.84
CA GLU A 121 -2.84 -3.15 -17.87
C GLU A 121 -4.00 -4.10 -17.57
N LYS A 122 -3.71 -5.29 -17.06
CA LYS A 122 -4.71 -6.32 -16.77
C LYS A 122 -5.49 -6.11 -15.46
N TYR A 123 -5.16 -5.11 -14.66
CA TYR A 123 -5.83 -4.85 -13.38
C TYR A 123 -6.80 -3.69 -13.51
N ASP A 124 -7.82 -3.68 -12.68
CA ASP A 124 -8.90 -2.69 -12.73
C ASP A 124 -8.84 -1.71 -11.55
N LEU A 125 -8.32 -2.16 -10.40
CA LEU A 125 -8.12 -1.35 -9.20
C LEU A 125 -6.75 -1.66 -8.57
N ILE A 126 -5.98 -0.61 -8.35
CA ILE A 126 -4.67 -0.67 -7.71
C ILE A 126 -4.81 -0.15 -6.28
N LEU A 127 -4.27 -0.89 -5.34
CA LEU A 127 -4.39 -0.52 -3.94
C LEU A 127 -3.10 -0.81 -3.17
N GLY A 128 -2.97 -0.17 -2.01
CA GLY A 128 -1.84 -0.40 -1.12
C GLY A 128 -1.97 0.33 0.19
N ILE A 129 -1.46 -0.29 1.23
CA ILE A 129 -1.32 0.29 2.55
C ILE A 129 0.13 0.65 2.75
N ARG A 130 0.40 1.96 2.87
CA ARG A 130 1.73 2.52 3.08
C ARG A 130 2.77 2.04 2.06
N PRO A 131 2.51 2.20 0.76
CA PRO A 131 3.51 1.92 -0.27
C PRO A 131 4.63 2.96 -0.13
N CYS A 132 5.67 2.67 0.71
CA CYS A 132 6.65 3.66 1.12
C CYS A 132 7.33 4.38 -0.07
N THR A 133 8.50 3.96 -0.48
CA THR A 133 9.33 4.74 -1.41
C THR A 133 8.73 5.00 -2.79
N PRO A 134 8.00 4.09 -3.45
CA PRO A 134 7.55 4.31 -4.81
C PRO A 134 6.14 4.93 -4.93
N THR A 135 5.56 5.50 -3.86
CA THR A 135 4.14 5.96 -3.87
C THR A 135 3.83 6.87 -5.06
N GLU A 136 4.63 7.90 -5.28
CA GLU A 136 4.40 8.85 -6.39
C GLU A 136 4.49 8.15 -7.74
N LYS A 137 5.50 7.30 -7.93
CA LYS A 137 5.70 6.53 -9.15
C LYS A 137 4.55 5.56 -9.43
N ILE A 138 4.08 4.88 -8.40
CA ILE A 138 2.91 3.99 -8.51
C ILE A 138 1.68 4.78 -8.98
N ILE A 139 1.45 5.98 -8.42
CA ILE A 139 0.33 6.84 -8.80
C ILE A 139 0.49 7.32 -10.26
N ASP A 140 1.69 7.68 -10.69
CA ASP A 140 1.95 8.05 -12.09
C ASP A 140 1.70 6.88 -13.05
N GLU A 141 2.09 5.68 -12.68
CA GLU A 141 1.77 4.48 -13.47
C GLU A 141 0.25 4.20 -13.48
N CYS A 142 -0.47 4.43 -12.36
CA CYS A 142 -1.93 4.35 -12.36
C CYS A 142 -2.56 5.35 -13.35
N TYR A 143 -2.05 6.57 -13.40
CA TYR A 143 -2.50 7.59 -14.36
C TYR A 143 -2.23 7.17 -15.82
N LYS A 144 -1.01 6.73 -16.10
CA LYS A 144 -0.59 6.25 -17.42
C LYS A 144 -1.46 5.10 -17.93
N TYR A 145 -1.77 4.13 -17.08
CA TYR A 145 -2.60 2.97 -17.41
C TYR A 145 -4.10 3.23 -17.21
N LYS A 146 -4.52 4.45 -16.85
CA LYS A 146 -5.92 4.83 -16.61
C LYS A 146 -6.61 3.92 -15.59
N LYS A 147 -5.93 3.66 -14.46
CA LYS A 147 -6.41 2.74 -13.42
C LYS A 147 -7.04 3.47 -12.26
N ASN A 148 -8.12 2.90 -11.73
CA ASN A 148 -8.59 3.29 -10.41
C ASN A 148 -7.55 2.94 -9.36
N PHE A 149 -7.45 3.75 -8.31
CA PHE A 149 -6.51 3.47 -7.23
C PHE A 149 -7.01 3.94 -5.87
N ILE A 150 -6.50 3.29 -4.82
CA ILE A 150 -6.68 3.70 -3.43
C ILE A 150 -5.41 3.38 -2.64
N PHE A 151 -4.83 4.39 -2.01
CA PHE A 151 -3.62 4.25 -1.20
C PHE A 151 -3.78 4.93 0.14
N TYR A 152 -3.50 4.19 1.22
CA TYR A 152 -3.23 4.77 2.53
C TYR A 152 -1.77 5.19 2.58
N LEU A 153 -1.51 6.49 2.65
CA LEU A 153 -0.16 7.03 2.53
C LEU A 153 0.69 6.73 3.77
N CYS A 154 1.99 6.57 3.57
CA CYS A 154 2.94 6.42 4.67
C CYS A 154 3.23 7.79 5.31
N PRO A 155 3.44 7.89 6.63
CA PRO A 155 3.85 9.14 7.29
C PRO A 155 5.30 9.56 6.99
N CYS A 156 6.03 8.75 6.23
CA CYS A 156 7.41 9.04 5.86
C CYS A 156 7.50 10.22 4.89
N ILE A 157 8.58 10.99 5.00
CA ILE A 157 8.93 11.98 3.98
C ILE A 157 9.55 11.23 2.81
N HIS A 158 9.05 11.50 1.61
CA HIS A 158 9.56 10.89 0.39
C HIS A 158 10.17 11.97 -0.50
N ASN A 159 11.28 11.64 -1.17
CA ASN A 159 11.75 12.48 -2.27
C ASN A 159 10.80 12.30 -3.46
N SER A 160 10.53 13.38 -4.19
CA SER A 160 9.77 13.26 -5.43
C SER A 160 10.58 12.55 -6.51
N ILE A 161 9.90 12.04 -7.53
CA ILE A 161 10.54 11.48 -8.74
C ILE A 161 11.48 12.52 -9.39
N ASN A 162 11.18 13.79 -9.24
CA ASN A 162 11.97 14.91 -9.79
C ASN A 162 13.10 15.38 -8.84
N ASN A 163 13.49 14.57 -7.87
CA ASN A 163 14.51 14.88 -6.86
C ASN A 163 14.21 16.14 -6.02
N ILE A 164 12.93 16.47 -5.84
CA ILE A 164 12.52 17.53 -4.93
C ILE A 164 12.62 17.01 -3.51
N ASN A 165 13.41 17.67 -2.68
CA ASN A 165 13.51 17.39 -1.26
C ASN A 165 12.43 18.15 -0.50
N PHE A 166 11.66 17.46 0.31
CA PHE A 166 10.65 18.08 1.17
C PHE A 166 11.19 18.22 2.60
N SER A 167 10.91 19.35 3.23
CA SER A 167 11.32 19.60 4.62
C SER A 167 10.35 18.93 5.62
N SER A 168 9.14 18.58 5.18
CA SER A 168 8.12 17.97 6.01
C SER A 168 7.18 17.07 5.23
N TYR A 169 6.54 16.15 5.96
CA TYR A 169 5.48 15.31 5.42
C TYR A 169 4.31 16.12 4.82
N ASN A 170 3.95 17.24 5.46
CA ASN A 170 2.87 18.09 4.99
C ASN A 170 3.20 18.76 3.64
N GLU A 171 4.44 19.14 3.41
CA GLU A 171 4.90 19.64 2.11
C GLU A 171 4.80 18.59 1.03
N TRP A 172 5.24 17.37 1.31
CA TRP A 172 5.10 16.27 0.37
C TRP A 172 3.64 15.98 0.04
N VAL A 173 2.75 15.92 1.03
CA VAL A 173 1.30 15.73 0.80
C VAL A 173 0.69 16.88 0.00
N LYS A 174 1.09 18.12 0.28
CA LYS A 174 0.66 19.31 -0.50
C LYS A 174 1.12 19.24 -1.95
N TYR A 175 2.36 18.87 -2.17
CA TYR A 175 2.91 18.61 -3.50
C TYR A 175 2.10 17.56 -4.24
N LEU A 176 1.88 16.38 -3.62
CA LEU A 176 1.11 15.30 -4.20
C LEU A 176 -0.32 15.73 -4.55
N LYS A 177 -0.99 16.47 -3.66
CA LYS A 177 -2.32 17.03 -3.92
C LYS A 177 -2.33 17.94 -5.15
N ASN A 178 -1.33 18.81 -5.28
CA ASN A 178 -1.23 19.73 -6.43
C ASN A 178 -0.95 18.97 -7.73
N LYS A 179 -0.07 17.99 -7.69
CA LYS A 179 0.22 17.13 -8.84
C LYS A 179 -1.04 16.43 -9.34
N LEU A 180 -1.81 15.83 -8.44
CA LEU A 180 -2.98 15.03 -8.79
C LEU A 180 -4.17 15.86 -9.30
N LYS A 181 -4.22 17.17 -9.03
CA LYS A 181 -5.20 18.08 -9.66
C LYS A 181 -5.09 18.14 -11.18
N ASN A 182 -3.91 17.83 -11.72
CA ASN A 182 -3.63 17.86 -13.15
C ASN A 182 -3.95 16.51 -13.84
N PHE A 183 -4.46 15.52 -13.11
CA PHE A 183 -4.83 14.23 -13.70
C PHE A 183 -6.15 14.37 -14.44
N GLU A 184 -6.04 14.47 -15.76
CA GLU A 184 -7.21 14.55 -16.64
C GLU A 184 -8.07 13.29 -16.54
N ASN A 185 -9.38 13.47 -16.57
CA ASN A 185 -10.38 12.41 -16.47
C ASN A 185 -10.32 11.62 -15.15
N TYR A 186 -9.78 12.22 -14.07
CA TYR A 186 -9.83 11.61 -12.75
C TYR A 186 -10.64 12.44 -11.76
N THR A 187 -11.41 11.74 -10.94
CA THR A 187 -11.92 12.29 -9.68
C THR A 187 -10.96 11.89 -8.57
N ILE A 188 -10.27 12.87 -8.00
CA ILE A 188 -9.29 12.67 -6.91
C ILE A 188 -9.93 13.05 -5.58
N ILE A 189 -9.87 12.14 -4.62
CA ILE A 189 -10.37 12.33 -3.26
C ILE A 189 -9.23 12.12 -2.28
N PHE A 190 -8.99 13.11 -1.42
CA PHE A 190 -8.16 12.95 -0.23
C PHE A 190 -9.06 12.90 0.99
N THR A 191 -8.99 11.85 1.76
CA THR A 191 -9.71 11.72 3.01
C THR A 191 -8.74 11.39 4.13
N SER A 192 -8.92 12.05 5.27
CA SER A 192 -8.29 11.65 6.53
C SER A 192 -9.33 10.87 7.31
N SER A 193 -9.03 9.64 7.65
CA SER A 193 -9.90 8.88 8.53
C SER A 193 -9.36 8.98 9.96
N ILE A 194 -10.15 9.53 10.87
CA ILE A 194 -9.89 9.55 12.32
C ILE A 194 -9.63 8.13 12.85
N ASP A 195 -10.07 7.14 12.11
CA ASP A 195 -9.97 5.73 12.45
C ASP A 195 -8.61 5.08 12.09
N PHE A 196 -7.72 5.78 11.40
CA PHE A 196 -6.38 5.28 11.08
C PHE A 196 -5.35 5.85 12.06
N PRO A 197 -4.43 5.02 12.57
CA PRO A 197 -3.62 5.37 13.75
C PRO A 197 -2.74 6.62 13.62
N ASP A 198 -2.43 7.07 12.41
CA ASP A 198 -1.46 8.15 12.19
C ASP A 198 -2.04 9.39 11.51
N ASN A 199 -3.37 9.47 11.36
CA ASN A 199 -4.03 10.56 10.62
C ASN A 199 -3.47 10.80 9.20
N CYS A 200 -2.75 9.82 8.64
CA CYS A 200 -2.25 9.93 7.29
C CYS A 200 -3.40 9.89 6.29
N PRO A 201 -3.36 10.71 5.24
CA PRO A 201 -4.43 10.73 4.27
C PRO A 201 -4.48 9.44 3.45
N ILE A 202 -5.69 9.13 3.03
CA ILE A 202 -5.96 8.16 2.00
C ILE A 202 -6.22 8.94 0.72
N VAL A 203 -5.55 8.57 -0.35
CA VAL A 203 -5.77 9.10 -1.68
C VAL A 203 -6.53 8.09 -2.52
N ILE A 204 -7.59 8.55 -3.17
CA ILE A 204 -8.43 7.74 -4.05
C ILE A 204 -8.49 8.44 -5.40
N GLY A 205 -8.18 7.70 -6.45
CA GLY A 205 -8.33 8.14 -7.83
C GLY A 205 -9.32 7.27 -8.57
N LYS A 206 -10.36 7.89 -9.10
CA LYS A 206 -11.35 7.24 -9.98
C LYS A 206 -11.16 7.73 -11.38
N TYR A 207 -10.84 6.84 -12.30
CA TYR A 207 -10.79 7.15 -13.71
C TYR A 207 -12.22 7.22 -14.28
N ASN A 208 -12.57 8.35 -14.87
CA ASN A 208 -13.88 8.59 -15.48
C ASN A 208 -13.77 8.24 -16.98
N LEU A 209 -14.39 7.14 -17.37
CA LEU A 209 -14.61 6.84 -18.80
C LEU A 209 -15.51 7.93 -19.36
N LYS A 210 -15.06 8.56 -20.44
CA LYS A 210 -15.92 9.44 -21.25
C LYS A 210 -16.85 8.61 -22.09
#